data_345396dcde0ffefcd9af66023fc977c8
#
_entry.id   345396dcde0ffefcd9af66023fc977c8
#
_cell.length_a   1.000
_cell.length_b   1.000
_cell.length_c   1.000
_cell.angle_alpha   90.00
_cell.angle_beta   90.00
_cell.angle_gamma   90.00
#
_symmetry.space_group_name_H-M   'P 1'
#
loop_
_entity.id
_entity.type
_entity.pdbx_description
1 polymer ?
#
loop_
_entity_poly.entity_id
_entity_poly.type
_entity_poly.pdbx_seq_one_letter_code
_entity_poly.pdbx_strand_id
1 'polypeptide(L)'
;VGYFTNPLLNYSDGQQRVDKKPFITRWRLEPKPEDRERYLRGELVEPAKPIVFYIENSTPSRWRKYIKQGIEDWQAAFERAGFKNAIVARELTDSMNVDKDDVNYSVLTYAASTKANAMGPSILDPRSGEILEADIMWWHNVLGMLQEWITVQTGVVRPEARGVRLPDELMGDAMRFVACHEVGHSLGLRHNMIASWTFPTDSLRSKTFTDRMNTTSSSIMDYARFNYVAQPGDGVTALSPHIGPYDMFAIEYGYRWYGKETPEAEKDLLADFLSRHADRLYKYSEAQDVRDAVDPRAQNEDLGDDAVRSSLLGIENLKRIVPQIIQWTTTGEKGQTYEEASRLYYAVINQWNNYLYHVLANIGGIYIENTVVGDGQKTYTFVEKEKQQAALKFLLDEVLTY
;
A
#
# COMPACT_ATOMS: atom_id res chain seq x y z
N VAL A 1 -6.12 11.60 7.49
CA VAL A 1 -4.94 11.07 6.82
C VAL A 1 -4.24 10.08 7.73
N GLY A 2 -3.82 8.93 7.17
CA GLY A 2 -3.28 7.80 7.94
C GLY A 2 -1.78 7.91 8.23
N TYR A 3 -1.42 8.63 9.27
CA TYR A 3 -0.06 8.65 9.80
C TYR A 3 0.04 7.91 11.13
N PHE A 4 1.21 7.31 11.42
CA PHE A 4 1.56 6.97 12.78
C PHE A 4 1.65 8.24 13.61
N THR A 5 1.33 8.15 14.90
CA THR A 5 1.32 9.33 15.79
C THR A 5 2.10 9.06 17.06
N ASN A 6 2.79 10.10 17.52
CA ASN A 6 3.39 10.15 18.85
C ASN A 6 2.57 11.11 19.72
N PRO A 7 1.79 10.66 20.71
CA PRO A 7 0.95 11.52 21.52
C PRO A 7 1.75 12.19 22.65
N LEU A 8 1.65 13.51 22.77
CA LEU A 8 2.06 14.24 23.94
C LEU A 8 0.89 14.35 24.92
N LEU A 9 1.17 14.09 26.20
CA LEU A 9 0.22 14.24 27.28
C LEU A 9 0.42 15.61 27.95
N ASN A 10 -0.60 16.47 27.89
CA ASN A 10 -0.58 17.79 28.47
C ASN A 10 -1.31 17.77 29.81
N TYR A 11 -0.57 18.08 30.89
CA TYR A 11 -1.05 18.12 32.28
C TYR A 11 -1.21 19.56 32.79
N SER A 12 -1.36 20.58 31.91
CA SER A 12 -1.46 21.97 32.35
C SER A 12 -2.74 22.22 33.17
N ASP A 13 -2.64 23.11 34.15
CA ASP A 13 -3.71 23.40 35.12
C ASP A 13 -5.01 23.94 34.48
N GLY A 14 -4.95 24.46 33.26
CA GLY A 14 -6.12 24.90 32.49
C GLY A 14 -7.03 23.79 32.01
N GLN A 15 -6.61 22.52 32.11
CA GLN A 15 -7.35 21.36 31.65
C GLN A 15 -7.96 20.60 32.84
N GLN A 16 -9.26 20.29 32.77
CA GLN A 16 -9.93 19.45 33.78
C GLN A 16 -9.63 17.96 33.64
N ARG A 17 -9.02 17.56 32.51
CA ARG A 17 -8.51 16.21 32.23
C ARG A 17 -7.28 16.33 31.37
N VAL A 18 -6.44 15.29 31.38
CA VAL A 18 -5.24 15.22 30.54
C VAL A 18 -5.63 15.40 29.08
N ASP A 19 -5.06 16.41 28.43
CA ASP A 19 -5.19 16.64 27.00
C ASP A 19 -4.15 15.80 26.25
N LYS A 20 -4.62 15.02 25.29
CA LYS A 20 -3.78 14.18 24.45
C LYS A 20 -3.62 14.84 23.08
N LYS A 21 -2.42 15.36 22.81
CA LYS A 21 -2.08 15.98 21.52
C LYS A 21 -1.30 14.98 20.66
N PRO A 22 -1.92 14.35 19.65
CA PRO A 22 -1.20 13.47 18.73
C PRO A 22 -0.44 14.31 17.70
N PHE A 23 0.88 14.04 17.57
CA PHE A 23 1.70 14.54 16.48
C PHE A 23 1.95 13.41 15.49
N ILE A 24 1.86 13.66 14.19
CA ILE A 24 2.23 12.71 13.16
C ILE A 24 3.73 12.43 13.23
N THR A 25 4.12 11.17 13.01
CA THR A 25 5.53 10.82 12.86
C THR A 25 5.97 11.05 11.42
N ARG A 26 7.08 11.77 11.23
CA ARG A 26 7.62 12.08 9.91
C ARG A 26 9.08 12.48 9.97
N TRP A 27 9.77 12.41 8.84
CA TRP A 27 11.10 12.99 8.69
C TRP A 27 11.01 14.52 8.73
N ARG A 28 12.05 15.17 9.26
CA ARG A 28 12.20 16.61 9.15
C ARG A 28 12.64 16.97 7.73
N LEU A 29 11.72 17.54 6.97
CA LEU A 29 11.98 18.01 5.60
C LEU A 29 11.69 19.50 5.52
N GLU A 30 12.75 20.31 5.38
CA GLU A 30 12.70 21.77 5.32
C GLU A 30 13.52 22.27 4.14
N PRO A 31 13.13 23.38 3.48
CA PRO A 31 13.96 24.01 2.48
C PRO A 31 15.23 24.59 3.12
N LYS A 32 16.34 24.65 2.35
CA LYS A 32 17.54 25.37 2.78
C LYS A 32 17.18 26.83 3.08
N PRO A 33 17.88 27.51 4.02
CA PRO A 33 17.55 28.89 4.39
C PRO A 33 17.46 29.83 3.18
N GLU A 34 18.37 29.70 2.21
CA GLU A 34 18.42 30.49 0.97
C GLU A 34 17.28 30.18 -0.01
N ASP A 35 16.64 29.02 0.11
CA ASP A 35 15.57 28.57 -0.79
C ASP A 35 14.15 28.77 -0.20
N ARG A 36 14.03 29.23 1.04
CA ARG A 36 12.73 29.35 1.73
C ARG A 36 11.73 30.25 1.00
N GLU A 37 12.18 31.39 0.50
CA GLU A 37 11.31 32.29 -0.27
C GLU A 37 10.92 31.69 -1.63
N ARG A 38 11.82 30.98 -2.29
CA ARG A 38 11.53 30.27 -3.55
C ARG A 38 10.48 29.21 -3.33
N TYR A 39 10.65 28.40 -2.27
CA TYR A 39 9.69 27.37 -1.89
C TYR A 39 8.28 27.96 -1.63
N LEU A 40 8.19 29.06 -0.86
CA LEU A 40 6.91 29.71 -0.56
C LEU A 40 6.24 30.33 -1.80
N ARG A 41 7.00 30.64 -2.86
CA ARG A 41 6.45 31.01 -4.18
C ARG A 41 6.00 29.81 -5.03
N GLY A 42 6.16 28.58 -4.53
CA GLY A 42 5.76 27.35 -5.23
C GLY A 42 6.83 26.78 -6.17
N GLU A 43 8.08 27.23 -6.06
CA GLU A 43 9.20 26.62 -6.80
C GLU A 43 9.64 25.31 -6.12
N LEU A 44 10.01 24.31 -6.94
CA LEU A 44 10.61 23.08 -6.42
C LEU A 44 12.03 23.35 -5.95
N VAL A 45 12.33 23.01 -4.70
CA VAL A 45 13.66 23.16 -4.10
C VAL A 45 14.17 21.83 -3.53
N GLU A 46 15.47 21.73 -3.30
CA GLU A 46 16.03 20.61 -2.55
C GLU A 46 15.84 20.82 -1.05
N PRO A 47 15.55 19.77 -0.28
CA PRO A 47 15.54 19.89 1.17
C PRO A 47 16.94 20.13 1.74
N ALA A 48 17.02 20.70 2.92
CA ALA A 48 18.29 20.87 3.63
C ALA A 48 18.98 19.53 3.92
N LYS A 49 18.20 18.51 4.26
CA LYS A 49 18.63 17.12 4.45
C LYS A 49 17.67 16.18 3.72
N PRO A 50 18.09 15.49 2.65
CA PRO A 50 17.26 14.48 2.00
C PRO A 50 17.15 13.22 2.87
N ILE A 51 16.10 12.45 2.63
CA ILE A 51 15.89 11.11 3.21
C ILE A 51 16.74 10.15 2.36
N VAL A 52 17.64 9.40 3.00
CA VAL A 52 18.56 8.49 2.28
C VAL A 52 18.40 7.09 2.84
N PHE A 53 18.09 6.13 1.95
CA PHE A 53 18.10 4.70 2.26
C PHE A 53 19.32 4.05 1.62
N TYR A 54 19.97 3.17 2.37
CA TYR A 54 21.11 2.38 1.90
C TYR A 54 20.70 0.94 1.67
N ILE A 55 20.97 0.40 0.49
CA ILE A 55 20.71 -0.99 0.14
C ILE A 55 21.96 -1.81 0.48
N GLU A 56 21.83 -2.75 1.42
CA GLU A 56 22.92 -3.58 1.90
C GLU A 56 23.49 -4.49 0.81
N ASN A 57 24.79 -4.80 0.87
CA ASN A 57 25.51 -5.63 -0.09
C ASN A 57 25.01 -7.08 -0.15
N SER A 58 24.39 -7.60 0.92
CA SER A 58 23.75 -8.92 0.96
C SER A 58 22.55 -9.02 0.01
N THR A 59 21.96 -7.88 -0.40
CA THR A 59 20.86 -7.85 -1.38
C THR A 59 21.34 -8.36 -2.73
N PRO A 60 20.73 -9.41 -3.32
CA PRO A 60 21.12 -9.93 -4.62
C PRO A 60 21.13 -8.83 -5.70
N SER A 61 22.23 -8.72 -6.45
CA SER A 61 22.45 -7.62 -7.42
C SER A 61 21.33 -7.45 -8.44
N ARG A 62 20.71 -8.56 -8.89
CA ARG A 62 19.59 -8.55 -9.84
C ARG A 62 18.36 -7.81 -9.31
N TRP A 63 18.18 -7.70 -7.96
CA TRP A 63 17.02 -7.06 -7.33
C TRP A 63 17.26 -5.62 -6.91
N ARG A 64 18.51 -5.19 -6.72
CA ARG A 64 18.84 -3.86 -6.20
C ARG A 64 18.21 -2.73 -7.00
N LYS A 65 18.21 -2.83 -8.34
CA LYS A 65 17.60 -1.82 -9.23
C LYS A 65 16.11 -1.61 -8.98
N TYR A 66 15.36 -2.68 -8.70
CA TYR A 66 13.91 -2.62 -8.45
C TYR A 66 13.60 -2.08 -7.06
N ILE A 67 14.38 -2.50 -6.07
CA ILE A 67 14.28 -1.98 -4.70
C ILE A 67 14.60 -0.47 -4.70
N LYS A 68 15.66 -0.07 -5.39
CA LYS A 68 16.01 1.35 -5.57
C LYS A 68 14.86 2.14 -6.19
N GLN A 69 14.26 1.63 -7.25
CA GLN A 69 13.11 2.24 -7.89
C GLN A 69 11.92 2.38 -6.91
N GLY A 70 11.61 1.34 -6.13
CA GLY A 70 10.52 1.38 -5.14
C GLY A 70 10.74 2.44 -4.06
N ILE A 71 11.98 2.65 -3.62
CA ILE A 71 12.34 3.74 -2.70
C ILE A 71 12.13 5.10 -3.38
N GLU A 72 12.63 5.27 -4.60
CA GLU A 72 12.64 6.54 -5.33
C GLU A 72 11.27 6.88 -5.97
N ASP A 73 10.31 5.95 -6.04
CA ASP A 73 8.94 6.21 -6.50
C ASP A 73 8.24 7.30 -5.68
N TRP A 74 8.56 7.43 -4.42
CA TRP A 74 8.03 8.48 -3.56
C TRP A 74 8.48 9.88 -3.93
N GLN A 75 9.51 10.03 -4.78
CA GLN A 75 9.99 11.34 -5.22
C GLN A 75 8.87 12.18 -5.85
N ALA A 76 7.98 11.57 -6.66
CA ALA A 76 6.84 12.27 -7.26
C ALA A 76 5.88 12.85 -6.21
N ALA A 77 5.68 12.16 -5.08
CA ALA A 77 4.86 12.64 -3.98
C ALA A 77 5.54 13.79 -3.22
N PHE A 78 6.85 13.74 -3.04
CA PHE A 78 7.62 14.84 -2.46
C PHE A 78 7.67 16.08 -3.35
N GLU A 79 7.71 15.93 -4.67
CA GLU A 79 7.62 17.07 -5.61
C GLU A 79 6.27 17.78 -5.48
N ARG A 80 5.19 17.05 -5.23
CA ARG A 80 3.89 17.66 -4.93
C ARG A 80 3.92 18.43 -3.61
N ALA A 81 4.71 17.99 -2.63
CA ALA A 81 4.97 18.75 -1.39
C ALA A 81 5.92 19.93 -1.56
N GLY A 82 6.54 20.10 -2.74
CA GLY A 82 7.46 21.20 -3.08
C GLY A 82 8.95 20.84 -3.03
N PHE A 83 9.30 19.56 -2.87
CA PHE A 83 10.68 19.12 -2.73
C PHE A 83 11.13 18.21 -3.88
N LYS A 84 12.18 18.59 -4.61
CA LYS A 84 12.91 17.72 -5.53
C LYS A 84 14.08 17.04 -4.81
N ASN A 85 14.48 15.85 -5.27
CA ASN A 85 15.57 15.06 -4.69
C ASN A 85 15.42 14.85 -3.16
N ALA A 86 14.19 14.68 -2.70
CA ALA A 86 13.86 14.56 -1.29
C ALA A 86 14.14 13.18 -0.71
N ILE A 87 14.03 12.14 -1.53
CA ILE A 87 14.30 10.76 -1.15
C ILE A 87 15.28 10.14 -2.15
N VAL A 88 16.28 9.42 -1.64
CA VAL A 88 17.37 8.87 -2.46
C VAL A 88 17.73 7.48 -1.97
N ALA A 89 17.89 6.52 -2.88
CA ALA A 89 18.45 5.21 -2.59
C ALA A 89 19.92 5.13 -3.03
N ARG A 90 20.77 4.60 -2.16
CA ARG A 90 22.20 4.37 -2.40
C ARG A 90 22.54 2.92 -2.11
N GLU A 91 23.54 2.38 -2.81
CA GLU A 91 24.11 1.09 -2.45
C GLU A 91 25.15 1.29 -1.35
N LEU A 92 25.07 0.46 -0.30
CA LEU A 92 26.09 0.41 0.74
C LEU A 92 27.31 -0.29 0.17
N THR A 93 28.47 0.33 0.27
CA THR A 93 29.75 -0.25 -0.18
C THR A 93 30.66 -0.54 1.02
N ASP A 94 31.47 -1.59 0.92
CA ASP A 94 32.40 -1.98 2.00
C ASP A 94 33.35 -0.83 2.39
N SER A 95 33.68 0.05 1.43
CA SER A 95 34.54 1.21 1.67
C SER A 95 33.89 2.30 2.55
N MET A 96 32.55 2.29 2.71
CA MET A 96 31.86 3.28 3.53
C MET A 96 32.01 3.01 5.04
N ASN A 97 32.38 1.78 5.43
CA ASN A 97 32.52 1.36 6.82
C ASN A 97 31.34 1.78 7.72
N VAL A 98 30.11 1.59 7.21
CA VAL A 98 28.87 1.92 7.92
C VAL A 98 28.49 0.76 8.81
N ASP A 99 28.20 1.05 10.06
CA ASP A 99 27.49 0.13 10.95
C ASP A 99 25.98 0.27 10.63
N LYS A 100 25.34 -0.84 10.29
CA LYS A 100 23.90 -0.86 9.95
C LYS A 100 22.99 -0.59 11.15
N ASP A 101 23.52 -0.70 12.36
CA ASP A 101 22.80 -0.40 13.60
C ASP A 101 23.06 1.06 14.07
N ASP A 102 23.75 1.88 13.24
CA ASP A 102 23.98 3.31 13.52
C ASP A 102 22.75 4.14 13.07
N VAL A 103 22.13 4.82 14.02
CA VAL A 103 20.95 5.70 13.83
C VAL A 103 21.11 6.79 12.75
N ASN A 104 22.30 7.03 12.25
CA ASN A 104 22.54 7.96 11.15
C ASN A 104 22.28 7.38 9.76
N TYR A 105 22.05 6.08 9.65
CA TYR A 105 21.91 5.35 8.41
C TYR A 105 20.64 4.51 8.41
N SER A 106 19.73 4.77 7.50
CA SER A 106 18.58 3.91 7.24
C SER A 106 18.96 2.83 6.25
N VAL A 107 18.92 1.57 6.65
CA VAL A 107 19.45 0.46 5.85
C VAL A 107 18.34 -0.52 5.48
N LEU A 108 18.29 -0.90 4.20
CA LEU A 108 17.52 -2.04 3.74
C LEU A 108 18.40 -3.29 3.82
N THR A 109 18.08 -4.16 4.78
CA THR A 109 18.76 -5.42 5.04
C THR A 109 18.02 -6.59 4.40
N TYR A 110 18.75 -7.39 3.61
CA TYR A 110 18.20 -8.59 2.97
C TYR A 110 18.63 -9.84 3.73
N ALA A 111 17.68 -10.51 4.38
CA ALA A 111 17.95 -11.68 5.21
C ALA A 111 17.52 -13.00 4.55
N ALA A 112 18.43 -13.99 4.53
CA ALA A 112 18.12 -15.35 4.13
C ALA A 112 17.28 -16.03 5.22
N SER A 113 15.97 -16.14 4.98
CA SER A 113 15.01 -16.71 5.93
C SER A 113 13.81 -17.30 5.19
N THR A 114 13.17 -18.30 5.80
CA THR A 114 11.91 -18.88 5.32
C THR A 114 10.70 -17.99 5.64
N LYS A 115 10.87 -16.91 6.39
CA LYS A 115 9.80 -15.95 6.68
C LYS A 115 9.40 -15.22 5.39
N ALA A 116 8.10 -15.19 5.10
CA ALA A 116 7.54 -14.52 3.93
C ALA A 116 6.96 -13.16 4.37
N ASN A 117 7.82 -12.18 4.59
CA ASN A 117 7.45 -10.84 5.02
C ASN A 117 8.54 -9.80 4.69
N ALA A 118 8.16 -8.52 4.75
CA ALA A 118 9.05 -7.37 4.88
C ALA A 118 8.50 -6.46 5.99
N MET A 119 9.29 -5.58 6.56
CA MET A 119 8.81 -4.58 7.53
C MET A 119 9.77 -3.40 7.62
N GLY A 120 9.20 -2.20 7.85
CA GLY A 120 9.93 -0.95 7.98
C GLY A 120 9.74 -0.28 9.35
N PRO A 121 10.43 -0.75 10.41
CA PRO A 121 10.43 -0.08 11.70
C PRO A 121 11.15 1.28 11.61
N SER A 122 10.84 2.19 12.54
CA SER A 122 11.51 3.49 12.64
C SER A 122 11.85 3.84 14.08
N ILE A 123 12.93 4.62 14.25
CA ILE A 123 13.33 5.23 15.52
C ILE A 123 12.85 6.67 15.52
N LEU A 124 12.16 7.06 16.59
CA LEU A 124 11.51 8.36 16.71
C LEU A 124 12.12 9.19 17.84
N ASP A 125 12.18 10.51 17.65
CA ASP A 125 12.32 11.43 18.77
C ASP A 125 10.96 11.54 19.51
N PRO A 126 10.84 11.06 20.75
CA PRO A 126 9.57 11.04 21.47
C PRO A 126 9.04 12.44 21.82
N ARG A 127 9.86 13.49 21.71
CA ARG A 127 9.49 14.88 22.01
C ARG A 127 8.76 15.55 20.84
N SER A 128 9.06 15.14 19.60
CA SER A 128 8.57 15.80 18.39
C SER A 128 7.81 14.87 17.43
N GLY A 129 8.06 13.55 17.51
CA GLY A 129 7.61 12.59 16.50
C GLY A 129 8.49 12.59 15.24
N GLU A 130 9.64 13.28 15.25
CA GLU A 130 10.59 13.24 14.14
C GLU A 130 11.13 11.82 13.97
N ILE A 131 11.07 11.28 12.74
CA ILE A 131 11.74 10.04 12.38
C ILE A 131 13.23 10.37 12.23
N LEU A 132 14.05 9.70 13.02
CA LEU A 132 15.52 9.88 13.03
C LEU A 132 16.20 8.88 12.10
N GLU A 133 15.65 7.67 12.07
CA GLU A 133 16.13 6.55 11.28
C GLU A 133 14.97 5.59 11.00
N ALA A 134 15.02 4.86 9.87
CA ALA A 134 14.03 3.83 9.54
C ALA A 134 14.69 2.71 8.73
N ASP A 135 14.81 1.54 9.32
CA ASP A 135 15.31 0.35 8.64
C ASP A 135 14.22 -0.38 7.88
N ILE A 136 14.62 -1.11 6.83
CA ILE A 136 13.74 -2.03 6.14
C ILE A 136 14.34 -3.44 6.22
N MET A 137 13.62 -4.34 6.88
CA MET A 137 13.99 -5.75 6.93
C MET A 137 13.26 -6.51 5.83
N TRP A 138 14.04 -7.12 4.93
CA TRP A 138 13.54 -7.92 3.81
C TRP A 138 13.91 -9.39 4.00
N TRP A 139 12.93 -10.29 4.04
CA TRP A 139 13.18 -11.73 4.11
C TRP A 139 13.05 -12.38 2.73
N HIS A 140 13.99 -13.27 2.39
CA HIS A 140 14.08 -13.89 1.06
C HIS A 140 12.78 -14.53 0.59
N ASN A 141 12.04 -15.19 1.48
CA ASN A 141 10.85 -15.96 1.11
C ASN A 141 9.62 -15.10 0.73
N VAL A 142 9.72 -13.78 0.81
CA VAL A 142 8.77 -12.84 0.17
C VAL A 142 8.61 -13.15 -1.32
N LEU A 143 9.68 -13.59 -1.99
CA LEU A 143 9.63 -13.94 -3.42
C LEU A 143 8.63 -15.06 -3.71
N GLY A 144 8.56 -16.08 -2.86
CA GLY A 144 7.59 -17.18 -3.00
C GLY A 144 6.15 -16.69 -2.87
N MET A 145 5.89 -15.85 -1.87
CA MET A 145 4.58 -15.23 -1.66
C MET A 145 4.16 -14.34 -2.86
N LEU A 146 5.06 -13.52 -3.36
CA LEU A 146 4.82 -12.68 -4.53
C LEU A 146 4.52 -13.51 -5.77
N GLN A 147 5.25 -14.60 -5.99
CA GLN A 147 5.01 -15.51 -7.10
C GLN A 147 3.60 -16.12 -7.04
N GLU A 148 3.15 -16.56 -5.87
CA GLU A 148 1.80 -17.08 -5.69
C GLU A 148 0.74 -16.03 -6.02
N TRP A 149 0.84 -14.82 -5.46
CA TRP A 149 -0.12 -13.74 -5.72
C TRP A 149 -0.18 -13.37 -7.20
N ILE A 150 0.97 -13.17 -7.85
CA ILE A 150 1.04 -12.82 -9.27
C ILE A 150 0.37 -13.91 -10.11
N THR A 151 0.69 -15.18 -9.83
CA THR A 151 0.16 -16.31 -10.60
C THR A 151 -1.34 -16.46 -10.42
N VAL A 152 -1.84 -16.42 -9.18
CA VAL A 152 -3.26 -16.63 -8.87
C VAL A 152 -4.11 -15.43 -9.32
N GLN A 153 -3.62 -14.21 -9.16
CA GLN A 153 -4.39 -13.01 -9.45
C GLN A 153 -4.28 -12.54 -10.90
N THR A 154 -3.18 -12.85 -11.61
CA THR A 154 -2.96 -12.33 -12.97
C THR A 154 -2.68 -13.40 -14.03
N GLY A 155 -2.39 -14.63 -13.66
CA GLY A 155 -1.95 -15.70 -14.61
C GLY A 155 -2.93 -15.98 -15.74
N VAL A 156 -4.23 -15.68 -15.56
CA VAL A 156 -5.23 -15.84 -16.62
C VAL A 156 -5.02 -14.85 -17.75
N VAL A 157 -4.71 -13.58 -17.41
CA VAL A 157 -4.55 -12.48 -18.38
C VAL A 157 -3.09 -12.20 -18.76
N ARG A 158 -2.12 -12.71 -17.96
CA ARG A 158 -0.69 -12.50 -18.15
C ARG A 158 0.03 -13.85 -18.29
N PRO A 159 0.35 -14.30 -19.52
CA PRO A 159 1.06 -15.58 -19.73
C PRO A 159 2.39 -15.71 -19.00
N GLU A 160 3.13 -14.61 -18.84
CA GLU A 160 4.42 -14.53 -18.13
C GLU A 160 4.31 -14.82 -16.63
N ALA A 161 3.09 -14.71 -16.07
CA ALA A 161 2.79 -15.02 -14.67
C ALA A 161 2.56 -16.51 -14.40
N ARG A 162 2.70 -17.37 -15.44
CA ARG A 162 2.50 -18.82 -15.35
C ARG A 162 3.84 -19.53 -15.19
N GLY A 163 3.89 -20.49 -14.28
CA GLY A 163 5.07 -21.30 -14.03
C GLY A 163 5.63 -21.15 -12.61
N VAL A 164 6.53 -22.08 -12.27
CA VAL A 164 7.17 -22.14 -10.95
C VAL A 164 8.23 -21.05 -10.76
N ARG A 165 8.70 -20.45 -11.83
CA ARG A 165 9.66 -19.35 -11.84
C ARG A 165 9.20 -18.26 -12.79
N LEU A 166 8.97 -17.08 -12.25
CA LEU A 166 8.58 -15.90 -13.02
C LEU A 166 9.81 -15.21 -13.64
N PRO A 167 9.64 -14.49 -14.77
CA PRO A 167 10.68 -13.62 -15.31
C PRO A 167 11.18 -12.59 -14.29
N ASP A 168 12.48 -12.27 -14.34
CA ASP A 168 13.10 -11.32 -13.39
C ASP A 168 12.46 -9.93 -13.45
N GLU A 169 11.96 -9.48 -14.60
CA GLU A 169 11.26 -8.20 -14.76
C GLU A 169 9.93 -8.19 -14.00
N LEU A 170 9.16 -9.27 -14.10
CA LEU A 170 7.87 -9.38 -13.43
C LEU A 170 8.04 -9.51 -11.91
N MET A 171 8.97 -10.33 -11.47
CA MET A 171 9.30 -10.48 -10.06
C MET A 171 9.90 -9.18 -9.51
N GLY A 172 10.73 -8.49 -10.28
CA GLY A 172 11.34 -7.22 -9.92
C GLY A 172 10.30 -6.11 -9.74
N ASP A 173 9.29 -6.04 -10.61
CA ASP A 173 8.17 -5.10 -10.45
C ASP A 173 7.41 -5.35 -9.15
N ALA A 174 7.18 -6.61 -8.80
CA ALA A 174 6.56 -6.97 -7.52
C ALA A 174 7.46 -6.63 -6.31
N MET A 175 8.76 -6.78 -6.43
CA MET A 175 9.70 -6.33 -5.39
C MET A 175 9.72 -4.80 -5.25
N ARG A 176 9.64 -4.06 -6.36
CA ARG A 176 9.49 -2.60 -6.37
C ARG A 176 8.23 -2.18 -5.61
N PHE A 177 7.10 -2.85 -5.87
CA PHE A 177 5.85 -2.64 -5.14
C PHE A 177 6.05 -2.79 -3.63
N VAL A 178 6.59 -3.92 -3.16
CA VAL A 178 6.79 -4.16 -1.72
C VAL A 178 7.77 -3.15 -1.13
N ALA A 179 8.89 -2.86 -1.81
CA ALA A 179 9.85 -1.85 -1.34
C ALA A 179 9.19 -0.46 -1.20
N CYS A 180 8.36 -0.08 -2.17
CA CYS A 180 7.61 1.18 -2.12
C CYS A 180 6.64 1.21 -0.94
N HIS A 181 5.93 0.11 -0.66
CA HIS A 181 5.01 -0.03 0.48
C HIS A 181 5.74 0.11 1.82
N GLU A 182 6.84 -0.62 2.02
CA GLU A 182 7.62 -0.56 3.27
C GLU A 182 8.25 0.83 3.50
N VAL A 183 8.71 1.47 2.42
CA VAL A 183 9.15 2.87 2.49
C VAL A 183 8.01 3.80 2.91
N GLY A 184 6.78 3.57 2.47
CA GLY A 184 5.61 4.31 2.93
C GLY A 184 5.46 4.28 4.46
N HIS A 185 5.65 3.11 5.08
CA HIS A 185 5.70 2.99 6.54
C HIS A 185 6.86 3.78 7.15
N SER A 186 8.03 3.68 6.54
CA SER A 186 9.22 4.44 6.94
C SER A 186 9.10 5.96 6.75
N LEU A 187 8.10 6.41 5.99
CA LEU A 187 7.71 7.82 5.86
C LEU A 187 6.60 8.24 6.84
N GLY A 188 6.19 7.35 7.73
CA GLY A 188 5.17 7.58 8.74
C GLY A 188 3.75 7.19 8.35
N LEU A 189 3.53 6.64 7.15
CA LEU A 189 2.20 6.27 6.67
C LEU A 189 1.73 4.94 7.26
N ARG A 190 0.45 4.88 7.60
CA ARG A 190 -0.26 3.65 8.00
C ARG A 190 -0.96 3.03 6.79
N HIS A 191 -1.36 1.77 6.92
CA HIS A 191 -2.22 1.16 5.92
C HIS A 191 -3.49 1.97 5.66
N ASN A 192 -3.94 1.98 4.40
CA ASN A 192 -5.19 2.62 3.98
C ASN A 192 -6.06 1.63 3.19
N MET A 193 -6.77 0.75 3.88
CA MET A 193 -7.52 -0.36 3.29
C MET A 193 -8.83 0.04 2.57
N ILE A 194 -9.21 1.32 2.60
CA ILE A 194 -10.33 1.81 1.77
C ILE A 194 -9.86 2.30 0.39
N ALA A 195 -8.56 2.32 0.13
CA ALA A 195 -8.04 2.86 -1.12
C ALA A 195 -8.38 1.99 -2.34
N SER A 196 -8.48 0.67 -2.19
CA SER A 196 -8.93 -0.29 -3.20
C SER A 196 -10.36 -0.03 -3.65
N TRP A 197 -11.26 0.32 -2.71
CA TRP A 197 -12.65 0.66 -2.99
C TRP A 197 -12.82 1.95 -3.82
N THR A 198 -11.84 2.84 -3.81
CA THR A 198 -11.96 4.13 -4.50
C THR A 198 -12.02 4.02 -6.02
N PHE A 199 -11.54 2.93 -6.60
CA PHE A 199 -11.62 2.68 -8.03
C PHE A 199 -12.86 1.84 -8.35
N PRO A 200 -13.69 2.25 -9.34
CA PRO A 200 -14.84 1.43 -9.76
C PRO A 200 -14.37 0.09 -10.32
N THR A 201 -15.06 -1.00 -9.96
CA THR A 201 -14.78 -2.35 -10.42
C THR A 201 -14.66 -2.45 -11.94
N ASP A 202 -15.61 -1.86 -12.68
CA ASP A 202 -15.58 -1.89 -14.15
C ASP A 202 -14.46 -1.04 -14.74
N SER A 203 -13.98 -0.02 -14.02
CA SER A 203 -12.82 0.79 -14.45
C SER A 203 -11.52 -0.01 -14.39
N LEU A 204 -11.38 -0.93 -13.43
CA LEU A 204 -10.22 -1.83 -13.33
C LEU A 204 -10.10 -2.82 -14.51
N ARG A 205 -11.17 -2.97 -15.30
CA ARG A 205 -11.23 -3.71 -16.57
C ARG A 205 -10.96 -2.84 -17.80
N SER A 206 -10.84 -1.55 -17.62
CA SER A 206 -10.60 -0.59 -18.72
C SER A 206 -9.09 -0.36 -18.90
N LYS A 207 -8.56 -0.74 -20.06
CA LYS A 207 -7.17 -0.46 -20.42
C LYS A 207 -6.83 1.04 -20.29
N THR A 208 -7.70 1.91 -20.82
CA THR A 208 -7.49 3.37 -20.76
C THR A 208 -7.42 3.90 -19.32
N PHE A 209 -8.28 3.37 -18.44
CA PHE A 209 -8.27 3.76 -17.03
C PHE A 209 -7.02 3.24 -16.33
N THR A 210 -6.71 1.96 -16.46
CA THR A 210 -5.58 1.31 -15.79
C THR A 210 -4.24 1.84 -16.28
N ASP A 211 -4.08 2.14 -17.57
CA ASP A 211 -2.87 2.79 -18.12
C ASP A 211 -2.68 4.20 -17.54
N ARG A 212 -3.77 4.97 -17.39
CA ARG A 212 -3.73 6.33 -16.84
C ARG A 212 -3.40 6.33 -15.34
N MET A 213 -4.02 5.44 -14.57
CA MET A 213 -3.81 5.37 -13.13
C MET A 213 -2.51 4.67 -12.79
N ASN A 214 -2.10 3.70 -13.59
CA ASN A 214 -0.91 2.86 -13.42
C ASN A 214 -0.78 2.24 -12.02
N THR A 215 -1.91 1.94 -11.39
CA THR A 215 -2.01 1.31 -10.06
C THR A 215 -3.36 0.63 -9.90
N THR A 216 -3.46 -0.29 -8.94
CA THR A 216 -4.67 -1.06 -8.64
C THR A 216 -5.59 -0.38 -7.62
N SER A 217 -5.07 0.60 -6.87
CA SER A 217 -5.81 1.35 -5.85
C SER A 217 -5.33 2.80 -5.78
N SER A 218 -6.01 3.65 -5.00
CA SER A 218 -5.56 5.03 -4.82
C SER A 218 -4.35 5.17 -3.91
N SER A 219 -3.92 4.13 -3.22
CA SER A 219 -2.76 4.13 -2.33
C SER A 219 -1.97 2.83 -2.40
N ILE A 220 -0.64 2.96 -2.45
CA ILE A 220 0.30 1.84 -2.29
C ILE A 220 0.24 1.24 -0.87
N MET A 221 -0.31 2.00 0.10
CA MET A 221 -0.47 1.56 1.49
C MET A 221 -1.70 0.67 1.70
N ASP A 222 -2.45 0.37 0.66
CA ASP A 222 -3.48 -0.66 0.63
C ASP A 222 -2.87 -2.04 0.34
N TYR A 223 -3.51 -3.11 0.78
CA TYR A 223 -3.19 -4.48 0.37
C TYR A 223 -4.01 -4.91 -0.86
N ALA A 224 -4.27 -3.99 -1.79
CA ALA A 224 -5.01 -4.23 -3.02
C ALA A 224 -4.39 -5.34 -3.90
N ARG A 225 -3.08 -5.59 -3.77
CA ARG A 225 -2.33 -6.58 -4.53
C ARG A 225 -2.45 -6.35 -6.05
N PHE A 226 -2.52 -7.44 -6.83
CA PHE A 226 -2.58 -7.38 -8.29
C PHE A 226 -4.03 -7.35 -8.80
N ASN A 227 -4.26 -6.78 -9.98
CA ASN A 227 -5.59 -6.62 -10.54
C ASN A 227 -6.21 -7.96 -10.99
N TYR A 228 -6.87 -8.64 -10.05
CA TYR A 228 -7.59 -9.89 -10.29
C TYR A 228 -8.95 -9.73 -10.98
N VAL A 229 -9.42 -8.47 -11.10
CA VAL A 229 -10.71 -8.14 -11.74
C VAL A 229 -10.60 -8.20 -13.26
N ALA A 230 -9.41 -7.95 -13.81
CA ALA A 230 -9.17 -7.99 -15.25
C ALA A 230 -9.48 -9.38 -15.83
N GLN A 231 -10.13 -9.39 -17.01
CA GLN A 231 -10.58 -10.59 -17.70
C GLN A 231 -9.85 -10.78 -19.03
N PRO A 232 -9.75 -12.02 -19.54
CA PRO A 232 -9.29 -12.26 -20.92
C PRO A 232 -10.09 -11.41 -21.91
N GLY A 233 -9.40 -10.67 -22.76
CA GLY A 233 -9.99 -9.79 -23.77
C GLY A 233 -10.14 -8.32 -23.34
N ASP A 234 -9.97 -7.97 -22.07
CA ASP A 234 -10.01 -6.57 -21.60
C ASP A 234 -8.81 -5.74 -22.10
N GLY A 235 -7.69 -6.41 -22.44
CA GLY A 235 -6.47 -5.75 -22.91
C GLY A 235 -5.71 -4.99 -21.82
N VAL A 236 -6.07 -5.19 -20.54
CA VAL A 236 -5.40 -4.56 -19.39
C VAL A 236 -4.00 -5.16 -19.20
N THR A 237 -3.00 -4.30 -19.09
CA THR A 237 -1.60 -4.65 -18.87
C THR A 237 -1.00 -4.06 -17.59
N ALA A 238 -1.54 -2.93 -17.11
CA ALA A 238 -1.19 -2.33 -15.83
C ALA A 238 -1.94 -3.08 -14.70
N LEU A 239 -1.30 -4.12 -14.16
CA LEU A 239 -1.89 -5.06 -13.21
C LEU A 239 -1.28 -4.96 -11.80
N SER A 240 -0.18 -4.23 -11.64
CA SER A 240 0.57 -4.10 -10.39
C SER A 240 0.16 -2.83 -9.62
N PRO A 241 0.21 -2.86 -8.27
CA PRO A 241 0.03 -1.66 -7.46
C PRO A 241 1.28 -0.75 -7.54
N HIS A 242 1.05 0.55 -7.57
CA HIS A 242 2.07 1.62 -7.50
C HIS A 242 1.55 2.78 -6.65
N ILE A 243 2.36 3.83 -6.48
CA ILE A 243 1.94 5.07 -5.82
C ILE A 243 0.70 5.63 -6.51
N GLY A 244 -0.30 5.95 -5.71
CA GLY A 244 -1.59 6.45 -6.15
C GLY A 244 -1.90 7.89 -5.73
N PRO A 245 -3.07 8.40 -6.10
CA PRO A 245 -3.50 9.76 -5.75
C PRO A 245 -3.54 10.04 -4.25
N TYR A 246 -3.91 9.05 -3.44
CA TYR A 246 -3.91 9.19 -1.98
C TYR A 246 -2.49 9.37 -1.43
N ASP A 247 -1.51 8.65 -1.94
CA ASP A 247 -0.13 8.74 -1.49
C ASP A 247 0.45 10.13 -1.75
N MET A 248 0.17 10.67 -2.93
CA MET A 248 0.51 12.04 -3.30
C MET A 248 -0.10 13.08 -2.32
N PHE A 249 -1.37 12.91 -2.01
CA PHE A 249 -2.10 13.73 -1.04
C PHE A 249 -1.54 13.58 0.37
N ALA A 250 -1.26 12.36 0.82
CA ALA A 250 -0.78 12.08 2.16
C ALA A 250 0.62 12.68 2.41
N ILE A 251 1.53 12.54 1.44
CA ILE A 251 2.86 13.17 1.53
C ILE A 251 2.75 14.70 1.48
N GLU A 252 1.91 15.25 0.61
CA GLU A 252 1.68 16.70 0.58
C GLU A 252 1.16 17.21 1.93
N TYR A 253 0.19 16.52 2.55
CA TYR A 253 -0.34 16.85 3.87
C TYR A 253 0.75 16.83 4.96
N GLY A 254 1.54 15.78 5.02
CA GLY A 254 2.50 15.58 6.10
C GLY A 254 3.83 16.32 5.93
N TYR A 255 4.24 16.63 4.69
CA TYR A 255 5.60 17.10 4.38
C TYR A 255 5.66 18.49 3.75
N ARG A 256 4.55 19.12 3.35
CA ARG A 256 4.56 20.50 2.89
C ARG A 256 5.03 21.42 4.02
N TRP A 257 6.06 22.21 3.75
CA TRP A 257 6.57 23.19 4.70
C TRP A 257 5.80 24.51 4.59
N TYR A 258 5.20 24.97 5.68
CA TYR A 258 4.40 26.19 5.72
C TYR A 258 5.17 27.38 6.30
N GLY A 259 6.40 27.21 6.75
CA GLY A 259 7.22 28.26 7.35
C GLY A 259 6.70 28.74 8.71
N LYS A 260 5.93 27.90 9.41
CA LYS A 260 5.40 28.22 10.73
C LYS A 260 6.34 27.70 11.83
N GLU A 261 6.36 28.39 12.96
CA GLU A 261 7.23 28.05 14.07
C GLU A 261 6.64 26.98 14.99
N THR A 262 5.31 26.82 15.00
CA THR A 262 4.63 25.86 15.88
C THR A 262 3.59 25.05 15.13
N PRO A 263 3.31 23.81 15.57
CA PRO A 263 2.25 22.99 15.00
C PRO A 263 0.85 23.63 15.09
N GLU A 264 0.59 24.38 16.14
CA GLU A 264 -0.68 25.09 16.33
C GLU A 264 -0.92 26.15 15.25
N ALA A 265 0.16 26.79 14.76
CA ALA A 265 0.06 27.80 13.69
C ALA A 265 -0.19 27.18 12.30
N GLU A 266 -0.01 25.87 12.14
CA GLU A 266 -0.30 25.12 10.91
C GLU A 266 -1.72 24.53 10.89
N LYS A 267 -2.38 24.43 12.05
CA LYS A 267 -3.63 23.69 12.22
C LYS A 267 -4.72 24.11 11.23
N ASP A 268 -4.97 25.41 11.09
CA ASP A 268 -6.00 25.93 10.19
C ASP A 268 -5.64 25.70 8.72
N LEU A 269 -4.36 25.82 8.36
CA LEU A 269 -3.87 25.54 7.01
C LEU A 269 -4.08 24.07 6.62
N LEU A 270 -3.85 23.16 7.57
CA LEU A 270 -4.07 21.73 7.38
C LEU A 270 -5.56 21.39 7.30
N ALA A 271 -6.41 22.04 8.11
CA ALA A 271 -7.86 21.88 8.03
C ALA A 271 -8.41 22.35 6.68
N ASP A 272 -7.95 23.51 6.20
CA ASP A 272 -8.30 24.03 4.86
C ASP A 272 -7.80 23.10 3.73
N PHE A 273 -6.61 22.53 3.90
CA PHE A 273 -6.09 21.56 2.95
C PHE A 273 -7.00 20.33 2.85
N LEU A 274 -7.41 19.76 4.00
CA LEU A 274 -8.31 18.61 4.04
C LEU A 274 -9.68 18.92 3.45
N SER A 275 -10.25 20.10 3.71
CA SER A 275 -11.56 20.48 3.18
C SER A 275 -11.62 20.53 1.66
N ARG A 276 -10.48 20.84 1.02
CA ARG A 276 -10.34 20.86 -0.44
C ARG A 276 -10.13 19.48 -1.06
N HIS A 277 -9.88 18.46 -0.25
CA HIS A 277 -9.62 17.08 -0.68
C HIS A 277 -10.70 16.12 -0.14
N ALA A 278 -11.98 16.47 -0.36
CA ALA A 278 -13.12 15.67 0.07
C ALA A 278 -13.51 14.53 -0.91
N ASP A 279 -12.78 14.38 -2.03
CA ASP A 279 -13.04 13.32 -3.02
C ASP A 279 -12.80 11.92 -2.44
N ARG A 280 -13.50 10.94 -3.00
CA ARG A 280 -13.38 9.53 -2.58
C ARG A 280 -11.94 8.98 -2.69
N LEU A 281 -11.14 9.49 -3.63
CA LEU A 281 -9.73 9.08 -3.83
C LEU A 281 -8.83 9.39 -2.61
N TYR A 282 -9.25 10.30 -1.74
CA TYR A 282 -8.49 10.74 -0.56
C TYR A 282 -9.05 10.18 0.76
N LYS A 283 -10.01 9.25 0.70
CA LYS A 283 -10.54 8.58 1.88
C LYS A 283 -9.46 7.75 2.58
N TYR A 284 -9.59 7.66 3.89
CA TYR A 284 -8.71 6.88 4.76
C TYR A 284 -9.52 5.99 5.69
N SER A 285 -9.16 4.72 5.75
CA SER A 285 -9.59 3.78 6.77
C SER A 285 -8.47 2.80 7.09
N GLU A 286 -8.32 2.45 8.38
CA GLU A 286 -7.30 1.50 8.83
C GLU A 286 -7.55 0.09 8.34
N ALA A 287 -6.52 -0.74 8.47
CA ALA A 287 -6.59 -2.15 8.17
C ALA A 287 -7.65 -2.86 9.04
N GLN A 288 -8.43 -3.70 8.40
CA GLN A 288 -9.32 -4.64 9.05
C GLN A 288 -9.03 -6.03 8.49
N ASP A 289 -8.95 -7.02 9.37
CA ASP A 289 -8.89 -8.40 8.91
C ASP A 289 -10.16 -8.72 8.12
N VAL A 290 -10.04 -9.51 7.06
CA VAL A 290 -11.15 -9.89 6.16
C VAL A 290 -12.30 -10.51 6.96
N ARG A 291 -12.00 -11.21 8.05
CA ARG A 291 -13.00 -11.91 8.89
C ARG A 291 -13.71 -10.99 9.88
N ASP A 292 -13.07 -9.86 10.22
CA ASP A 292 -13.53 -8.93 11.26
C ASP A 292 -13.92 -7.57 10.68
N ALA A 293 -13.96 -7.43 9.35
CA ALA A 293 -14.26 -6.18 8.68
C ALA A 293 -15.69 -5.71 9.00
N VAL A 294 -15.81 -4.56 9.65
CA VAL A 294 -17.06 -3.89 9.94
C VAL A 294 -17.50 -3.02 8.76
N ASP A 295 -16.55 -2.28 8.17
CA ASP A 295 -16.78 -1.51 6.96
C ASP A 295 -16.32 -2.35 5.75
N PRO A 296 -17.27 -2.82 4.91
CA PRO A 296 -16.94 -3.67 3.78
C PRO A 296 -16.16 -2.97 2.66
N ARG A 297 -15.91 -1.67 2.80
CA ARG A 297 -15.08 -0.89 1.87
C ARG A 297 -13.60 -0.88 2.26
N ALA A 298 -13.25 -1.37 3.47
CA ALA A 298 -11.89 -1.29 4.01
C ALA A 298 -11.40 -2.67 4.41
N GLN A 299 -11.14 -3.51 3.42
CA GLN A 299 -10.73 -4.89 3.60
C GLN A 299 -9.32 -5.14 3.04
N ASN A 300 -8.70 -6.25 3.42
CA ASN A 300 -7.43 -6.70 2.86
C ASN A 300 -7.69 -7.44 1.53
N GLU A 301 -6.88 -7.15 0.51
CA GLU A 301 -6.84 -7.88 -0.76
C GLU A 301 -8.13 -7.81 -1.59
N ASP A 302 -9.02 -6.86 -1.28
CA ASP A 302 -10.19 -6.56 -2.10
C ASP A 302 -9.85 -5.53 -3.19
N LEU A 303 -10.68 -5.46 -4.22
CA LEU A 303 -10.58 -4.48 -5.30
C LEU A 303 -11.97 -4.00 -5.74
N GLY A 304 -12.05 -2.72 -6.04
CA GLY A 304 -13.25 -2.13 -6.64
C GLY A 304 -14.34 -1.79 -5.64
N ASP A 305 -15.35 -1.08 -6.12
CA ASP A 305 -16.45 -0.56 -5.30
C ASP A 305 -17.67 -1.47 -5.22
N ASP A 306 -17.60 -2.64 -5.85
CA ASP A 306 -18.62 -3.67 -5.81
C ASP A 306 -17.99 -5.04 -5.47
N ALA A 307 -18.05 -5.44 -4.20
CA ALA A 307 -17.45 -6.67 -3.72
C ALA A 307 -18.03 -7.92 -4.39
N VAL A 308 -19.35 -7.95 -4.69
CA VAL A 308 -19.99 -9.08 -5.38
C VAL A 308 -19.46 -9.19 -6.82
N ARG A 309 -19.43 -8.07 -7.54
CA ARG A 309 -18.96 -8.00 -8.92
C ARG A 309 -17.48 -8.38 -9.02
N SER A 310 -16.64 -7.79 -8.17
CA SER A 310 -15.19 -8.07 -8.15
C SER A 310 -14.89 -9.52 -7.80
N SER A 311 -15.58 -10.07 -6.79
CA SER A 311 -15.40 -11.47 -6.38
C SER A 311 -15.86 -12.46 -7.44
N LEU A 312 -16.99 -12.22 -8.13
CA LEU A 312 -17.42 -13.04 -9.28
C LEU A 312 -16.35 -13.09 -10.38
N LEU A 313 -15.81 -11.94 -10.77
CA LEU A 313 -14.77 -11.86 -11.78
C LEU A 313 -13.48 -12.59 -11.35
N GLY A 314 -13.10 -12.43 -10.08
CA GLY A 314 -11.97 -13.16 -9.49
C GLY A 314 -12.20 -14.69 -9.49
N ILE A 315 -13.37 -15.16 -9.06
CA ILE A 315 -13.73 -16.58 -9.04
C ILE A 315 -13.77 -17.17 -10.46
N GLU A 316 -14.26 -16.43 -11.44
CA GLU A 316 -14.20 -16.86 -12.85
C GLU A 316 -12.74 -17.08 -13.31
N ASN A 317 -11.82 -16.21 -12.88
CA ASN A 317 -10.39 -16.39 -13.16
C ASN A 317 -9.84 -17.62 -12.45
N LEU A 318 -10.17 -17.85 -11.16
CA LEU A 318 -9.76 -19.05 -10.44
C LEU A 318 -10.26 -20.33 -11.10
N LYS A 319 -11.53 -20.35 -11.56
CA LYS A 319 -12.11 -21.49 -12.31
C LYS A 319 -11.33 -21.79 -13.62
N ARG A 320 -10.71 -20.77 -14.25
CA ARG A 320 -9.83 -20.96 -15.43
C ARG A 320 -8.43 -21.47 -15.04
N ILE A 321 -7.94 -21.13 -13.85
CA ILE A 321 -6.61 -21.55 -13.37
C ILE A 321 -6.60 -23.03 -12.97
N VAL A 322 -7.62 -23.50 -12.23
CA VAL A 322 -7.65 -24.85 -11.66
C VAL A 322 -7.28 -25.95 -12.67
N PRO A 323 -7.85 -26.03 -13.89
CA PRO A 323 -7.48 -27.07 -14.84
C PRO A 323 -6.08 -26.93 -15.43
N GLN A 324 -5.41 -25.76 -15.23
CA GLN A 324 -4.09 -25.47 -15.75
C GLN A 324 -2.96 -25.71 -14.74
N ILE A 325 -3.28 -25.93 -13.46
CA ILE A 325 -2.31 -26.00 -12.36
C ILE A 325 -1.18 -26.98 -12.67
N ILE A 326 -1.49 -28.20 -13.06
CA ILE A 326 -0.48 -29.22 -13.38
C ILE A 326 0.44 -28.75 -14.53
N GLN A 327 -0.15 -28.20 -15.60
CA GLN A 327 0.62 -27.70 -16.74
C GLN A 327 1.54 -26.54 -16.33
N TRP A 328 1.05 -25.59 -15.53
CA TRP A 328 1.82 -24.41 -15.13
C TRP A 328 2.94 -24.73 -14.15
N THR A 329 2.81 -25.81 -13.39
CA THR A 329 3.78 -26.21 -12.37
C THR A 329 4.72 -27.32 -12.82
N THR A 330 4.51 -27.91 -14.01
CA THR A 330 5.39 -28.95 -14.57
C THR A 330 6.64 -28.31 -15.17
N THR A 331 7.81 -28.65 -14.63
CA THR A 331 9.13 -28.19 -15.12
C THR A 331 9.77 -29.12 -16.15
N GLY A 332 9.30 -30.36 -16.24
CA GLY A 332 9.90 -31.42 -17.04
C GLY A 332 11.11 -32.11 -16.40
N GLU A 333 11.42 -31.78 -15.15
CA GLU A 333 12.49 -32.44 -14.40
C GLU A 333 12.13 -33.89 -14.06
N LYS A 334 13.11 -34.79 -14.23
CA LYS A 334 12.91 -36.20 -13.88
C LYS A 334 12.74 -36.37 -12.37
N GLY A 335 11.63 -36.96 -11.97
CA GLY A 335 11.31 -37.18 -10.54
C GLY A 335 10.65 -35.99 -9.85
N GLN A 336 10.19 -34.98 -10.60
CA GLN A 336 9.41 -33.88 -10.06
C GLN A 336 8.17 -34.42 -9.31
N THR A 337 7.92 -33.91 -8.11
CA THR A 337 6.71 -34.20 -7.33
C THR A 337 5.60 -33.20 -7.66
N TYR A 338 4.40 -33.42 -7.09
CA TYR A 338 3.25 -32.50 -7.20
C TYR A 338 3.27 -31.38 -6.14
N GLU A 339 4.39 -31.15 -5.47
CA GLU A 339 4.49 -30.16 -4.39
C GLU A 339 4.11 -28.76 -4.87
N GLU A 340 4.68 -28.30 -6.00
CA GLU A 340 4.36 -26.99 -6.59
C GLU A 340 2.90 -26.90 -7.05
N ALA A 341 2.35 -27.98 -7.59
CA ALA A 341 0.94 -28.04 -7.97
C ALA A 341 0.02 -27.96 -6.74
N SER A 342 0.38 -28.67 -5.68
CA SER A 342 -0.34 -28.61 -4.40
C SER A 342 -0.30 -27.21 -3.80
N ARG A 343 0.87 -26.56 -3.78
CA ARG A 343 1.07 -25.20 -3.29
C ARG A 343 0.17 -24.20 -4.04
N LEU A 344 0.19 -24.25 -5.37
CA LEU A 344 -0.63 -23.37 -6.20
C LEU A 344 -2.13 -23.64 -6.03
N TYR A 345 -2.54 -24.89 -5.86
CA TYR A 345 -3.92 -25.26 -5.60
C TYR A 345 -4.42 -24.70 -4.27
N TYR A 346 -3.62 -24.79 -3.21
CA TYR A 346 -3.97 -24.18 -1.92
C TYR A 346 -4.03 -22.66 -1.99
N ALA A 347 -3.14 -22.03 -2.77
CA ALA A 347 -3.20 -20.58 -2.99
C ALA A 347 -4.50 -20.16 -3.70
N VAL A 348 -4.98 -20.97 -4.67
CA VAL A 348 -6.30 -20.75 -5.31
C VAL A 348 -7.44 -20.88 -4.32
N ILE A 349 -7.42 -21.90 -3.44
CA ILE A 349 -8.46 -22.08 -2.41
C ILE A 349 -8.46 -20.90 -1.42
N ASN A 350 -7.30 -20.46 -0.98
CA ASN A 350 -7.16 -19.31 -0.08
C ASN A 350 -7.71 -18.04 -0.72
N GLN A 351 -7.40 -17.81 -2.00
CA GLN A 351 -7.90 -16.66 -2.71
C GLN A 351 -9.42 -16.71 -2.91
N TRP A 352 -10.00 -17.89 -3.19
CA TRP A 352 -11.45 -18.08 -3.23
C TRP A 352 -12.10 -17.75 -1.90
N ASN A 353 -11.54 -18.22 -0.78
CA ASN A 353 -12.02 -17.88 0.55
C ASN A 353 -12.01 -16.38 0.81
N ASN A 354 -10.94 -15.67 0.42
CA ASN A 354 -10.86 -14.22 0.54
C ASN A 354 -12.02 -13.54 -0.20
N TYR A 355 -12.32 -13.96 -1.44
CA TYR A 355 -13.45 -13.41 -2.20
C TYR A 355 -14.80 -13.65 -1.51
N LEU A 356 -15.01 -14.80 -0.87
CA LEU A 356 -16.23 -15.04 -0.10
C LEU A 356 -16.33 -14.10 1.10
N TYR A 357 -15.23 -13.90 1.84
CA TYR A 357 -15.21 -12.99 2.99
C TYR A 357 -15.42 -11.53 2.59
N HIS A 358 -14.86 -11.07 1.46
CA HIS A 358 -15.10 -9.72 0.94
C HIS A 358 -16.60 -9.46 0.72
N VAL A 359 -17.30 -10.44 0.22
CA VAL A 359 -18.76 -10.34 0.03
C VAL A 359 -19.51 -10.46 1.36
N LEU A 360 -19.11 -11.40 2.23
CA LEU A 360 -19.74 -11.63 3.52
C LEU A 360 -19.77 -10.37 4.40
N ALA A 361 -18.72 -9.56 4.38
CA ALA A 361 -18.61 -8.31 5.13
C ALA A 361 -19.72 -7.29 4.81
N ASN A 362 -20.40 -7.42 3.66
CA ASN A 362 -21.52 -6.56 3.31
C ASN A 362 -22.81 -6.92 4.07
N ILE A 363 -22.94 -8.15 4.58
CA ILE A 363 -24.12 -8.58 5.33
C ILE A 363 -24.03 -8.07 6.76
N GLY A 364 -24.91 -7.14 7.14
CA GLY A 364 -24.84 -6.45 8.43
C GLY A 364 -23.71 -5.44 8.53
N GLY A 365 -22.99 -5.15 7.43
CA GLY A 365 -21.89 -4.21 7.37
C GLY A 365 -22.31 -2.77 7.64
N ILE A 366 -21.35 -1.97 8.11
CA ILE A 366 -21.55 -0.56 8.46
C ILE A 366 -20.44 0.26 7.80
N TYR A 367 -20.81 1.24 6.99
CA TYR A 367 -19.88 2.24 6.49
C TYR A 367 -19.48 3.20 7.61
N ILE A 368 -18.18 3.44 7.76
CA ILE A 368 -17.61 4.27 8.80
C ILE A 368 -16.96 5.49 8.15
N GLU A 369 -17.49 6.69 8.43
CA GLU A 369 -16.91 7.94 7.92
C GLU A 369 -16.16 8.67 9.04
N ASN A 370 -14.98 9.19 8.71
CA ASN A 370 -14.20 10.06 9.61
C ASN A 370 -14.80 11.46 9.59
N THR A 371 -15.80 11.68 10.44
CA THR A 371 -16.56 12.94 10.50
C THR A 371 -15.95 13.93 11.48
N VAL A 372 -16.20 15.24 11.23
CA VAL A 372 -15.87 16.33 12.14
C VAL A 372 -17.13 17.11 12.50
N VAL A 373 -17.09 17.83 13.63
CA VAL A 373 -18.23 18.65 14.06
C VAL A 373 -18.56 19.69 12.98
N GLY A 374 -19.79 19.69 12.52
CA GLY A 374 -20.29 20.67 11.54
C GLY A 374 -20.18 20.25 10.06
N ASP A 375 -19.66 19.07 9.72
CA ASP A 375 -19.57 18.60 8.32
C ASP A 375 -20.91 18.06 7.79
N GLY A 376 -21.91 17.86 8.65
CA GLY A 376 -23.23 17.37 8.28
C GLY A 376 -23.30 15.91 7.85
N GLN A 377 -22.21 15.17 7.95
CA GLN A 377 -22.14 13.76 7.57
C GLN A 377 -22.52 12.85 8.74
N LYS A 378 -22.96 11.63 8.42
CA LYS A 378 -23.19 10.56 9.39
C LYS A 378 -21.92 9.75 9.56
N THR A 379 -21.48 9.54 10.81
CA THR A 379 -20.33 8.71 11.13
C THR A 379 -20.56 7.24 10.76
N TYR A 380 -21.80 6.74 10.94
CA TYR A 380 -22.17 5.34 10.68
C TYR A 380 -23.38 5.27 9.76
N THR A 381 -23.29 4.44 8.72
CA THR A 381 -24.39 4.17 7.80
C THR A 381 -24.41 2.68 7.49
N PHE A 382 -25.56 2.03 7.61
CA PHE A 382 -25.69 0.61 7.24
C PHE A 382 -25.52 0.42 5.74
N VAL A 383 -24.91 -0.70 5.34
CA VAL A 383 -24.90 -1.14 3.96
C VAL A 383 -26.33 -1.26 3.43
N GLU A 384 -26.57 -0.80 2.21
CA GLU A 384 -27.88 -0.79 1.58
C GLU A 384 -28.47 -2.21 1.50
N LYS A 385 -29.76 -2.33 1.71
CA LYS A 385 -30.47 -3.63 1.73
C LYS A 385 -30.26 -4.43 0.45
N GLU A 386 -30.25 -3.76 -0.68
CA GLU A 386 -30.05 -4.35 -2.00
C GLU A 386 -28.66 -4.98 -2.14
N LYS A 387 -27.64 -4.33 -1.63
CA LYS A 387 -26.26 -4.88 -1.59
C LYS A 387 -26.17 -6.09 -0.66
N GLN A 388 -26.79 -6.02 0.52
CA GLN A 388 -26.82 -7.15 1.45
C GLN A 388 -27.54 -8.36 0.85
N GLN A 389 -28.66 -8.16 0.13
CA GLN A 389 -29.38 -9.20 -0.58
C GLN A 389 -28.56 -9.81 -1.72
N ALA A 390 -27.84 -8.98 -2.50
CA ALA A 390 -26.93 -9.45 -3.54
C ALA A 390 -25.78 -10.27 -2.96
N ALA A 391 -25.22 -9.83 -1.83
CA ALA A 391 -24.17 -10.55 -1.12
C ALA A 391 -24.65 -11.90 -0.62
N LEU A 392 -25.85 -11.96 0.01
CA LEU A 392 -26.43 -13.22 0.47
C LEU A 392 -26.70 -14.18 -0.70
N LYS A 393 -27.28 -13.68 -1.81
CA LYS A 393 -27.51 -14.49 -3.00
C LYS A 393 -26.21 -15.07 -3.54
N PHE A 394 -25.16 -14.25 -3.69
CA PHE A 394 -23.84 -14.69 -4.16
C PHE A 394 -23.29 -15.82 -3.28
N LEU A 395 -23.33 -15.67 -1.95
CA LEU A 395 -22.82 -16.70 -1.03
C LEU A 395 -23.62 -18.00 -1.12
N LEU A 396 -24.94 -17.91 -1.27
CA LEU A 396 -25.78 -19.11 -1.47
C LEU A 396 -25.43 -19.82 -2.80
N ASP A 397 -25.26 -19.05 -3.88
CA ASP A 397 -24.95 -19.59 -5.20
C ASP A 397 -23.54 -20.23 -5.24
N GLU A 398 -22.50 -19.58 -4.65
CA GLU A 398 -21.11 -20.04 -4.75
C GLU A 398 -20.74 -21.11 -3.70
N VAL A 399 -21.43 -21.19 -2.55
CA VAL A 399 -21.07 -22.09 -1.46
C VAL A 399 -22.05 -23.28 -1.34
N LEU A 400 -23.34 -23.05 -1.58
CA LEU A 400 -24.38 -24.06 -1.30
C LEU A 400 -25.01 -24.68 -2.56
N THR A 401 -24.78 -24.11 -3.73
CA THR A 401 -25.31 -24.66 -4.99
C THR A 401 -24.23 -25.46 -5.71
N TYR A 402 -24.46 -26.77 -5.89
CA TYR A 402 -23.64 -27.69 -6.69
C TYR A 402 -24.14 -27.73 -8.12
#